data_bc6940edd7fed8230ca934d307964d31
#
_entry.id   bc6940edd7fed8230ca934d307964d31
#
_cell.length_a   1.000
_cell.length_b   1.000
_cell.length_c   1.000
_cell.angle_alpha   90.00
_cell.angle_beta   90.00
_cell.angle_gamma   90.00
#
_symmetry.space_group_name_H-M   'P 1'
#
loop_
_entity.id
_entity.type
_entity.pdbx_description
1 polymer ?
#
loop_
_entity_poly.entity_id
_entity_poly.type
_entity_poly.pdbx_seq_one_letter_code
_entity_poly.pdbx_strand_id
1 'polypeptide(L)' 'MNPNSDYTVEMSVDDIRLLYKSVCFHLEKWPGGDAVEQEYLHHMKGSLYRMILEHKFNEL' A
#
# COMPACT_ATOMS: atom_id res chain seq x y z
N MET A 1 -20.19 7.26 0.63
CA MET A 1 -19.57 5.96 0.90
C MET A 1 -20.30 5.27 2.05
N ASN A 2 -20.59 4.01 1.90
CA ASN A 2 -21.23 3.23 2.94
C ASN A 2 -20.21 2.93 4.06
N PRO A 3 -20.47 3.31 5.33
CA PRO A 3 -19.53 3.05 6.42
C PRO A 3 -19.26 1.56 6.62
N ASN A 4 -20.15 0.68 6.16
CA ASN A 4 -19.95 -0.76 6.25
C ASN A 4 -18.98 -1.31 5.20
N SER A 5 -18.49 -0.47 4.27
CA SER A 5 -17.56 -0.89 3.24
C SER A 5 -16.08 -0.75 3.66
N ASP A 6 -15.83 -0.17 4.82
CA ASP A 6 -14.48 0.00 5.34
C ASP A 6 -14.12 -1.11 6.31
N TYR A 7 -12.88 -1.56 6.26
CA TYR A 7 -12.38 -2.62 7.12
C TYR A 7 -11.13 -2.17 7.87
N THR A 8 -11.00 -2.63 9.09
CA THR A 8 -9.78 -2.45 9.87
C THR A 8 -9.05 -3.77 9.92
N VAL A 9 -7.76 -3.76 9.58
CA VAL A 9 -6.94 -4.97 9.46
C VAL A 9 -5.69 -4.83 10.30
N GLU A 10 -5.36 -5.89 11.05
CA GLU A 10 -4.09 -5.96 11.76
C GLU A 10 -3.04 -6.59 10.86
N MET A 11 -1.88 -5.95 10.75
CA MET A 11 -0.79 -6.42 9.90
C MET A 11 0.54 -6.19 10.59
N SER A 12 1.42 -7.18 10.48
CA SER A 12 2.80 -7.01 10.92
C SER A 12 3.55 -6.10 9.96
N VAL A 13 4.71 -5.58 10.39
CA VAL A 13 5.56 -4.79 9.49
C VAL A 13 6.04 -5.62 8.31
N ASP A 14 6.22 -6.92 8.49
CA ASP A 14 6.62 -7.80 7.39
C ASP A 14 5.52 -7.93 6.36
N ASP A 15 4.25 -8.01 6.81
CA ASP A 15 3.10 -8.01 5.90
C ASP A 15 3.05 -6.71 5.10
N ILE A 16 3.28 -5.59 5.77
CA ILE A 16 3.27 -4.27 5.12
C ILE A 16 4.39 -4.17 4.08
N ARG A 17 5.58 -4.66 4.40
CA ARG A 17 6.70 -4.68 3.46
C ARG A 17 6.40 -5.54 2.24
N LEU A 18 5.78 -6.69 2.44
CA LEU A 18 5.42 -7.58 1.34
C LEU A 18 4.36 -6.95 0.45
N LEU A 19 3.35 -6.33 1.06
CA LEU A 19 2.33 -5.59 0.32
C LEU A 19 2.96 -4.47 -0.50
N TYR A 20 3.87 -3.71 0.11
CA TYR A 20 4.57 -2.64 -0.59
C TYR A 20 5.29 -3.15 -1.83
N LYS A 21 6.04 -4.24 -1.69
CA LYS A 21 6.73 -4.87 -2.82
C LYS A 21 5.75 -5.29 -3.91
N SER A 22 4.62 -5.86 -3.52
CA SER A 22 3.59 -6.31 -4.46
C SER A 22 3.00 -5.14 -5.24
N VAL A 23 2.71 -4.04 -4.56
CA VAL A 23 2.18 -2.83 -5.20
C VAL A 23 3.21 -2.23 -6.16
N CYS A 24 4.47 -2.15 -5.75
CA CYS A 24 5.56 -1.65 -6.59
C CYS A 24 5.72 -2.51 -7.84
N PHE A 25 5.69 -3.83 -7.69
CA PHE A 25 5.79 -4.75 -8.81
C PHE A 25 4.62 -4.59 -9.77
N HIS A 26 3.41 -4.46 -9.23
CA HIS A 26 2.20 -4.27 -10.04
C HIS A 26 2.31 -2.98 -10.87
N LEU A 27 2.79 -1.88 -10.25
CA LEU A 27 2.97 -0.61 -10.95
C LEU A 27 4.06 -0.70 -12.01
N GLU A 28 5.18 -1.38 -11.71
CA GLU A 28 6.28 -1.55 -12.65
C GLU A 28 5.84 -2.33 -13.88
N LYS A 29 4.98 -3.32 -13.70
CA LYS A 29 4.47 -4.17 -14.79
C LYS A 29 3.12 -3.72 -15.31
N TRP A 30 2.72 -2.49 -15.02
CA TRP A 30 1.40 -1.99 -15.38
C TRP A 30 1.18 -2.08 -16.90
N PRO A 31 0.18 -2.84 -17.34
CA PRO A 31 -0.04 -3.05 -18.78
C PRO A 31 -0.84 -1.92 -19.45
N GLY A 32 -1.22 -0.90 -18.70
CA GLY A 32 -2.16 0.11 -19.16
C GLY A 32 -3.58 -0.27 -18.76
N GLY A 33 -4.56 0.54 -19.13
CA GLY A 33 -5.97 0.27 -18.85
C GLY A 33 -6.54 1.24 -17.83
N ASP A 34 -7.03 0.72 -16.70
CA ASP A 34 -7.77 1.53 -15.73
C ASP A 34 -6.90 2.53 -14.98
N ALA A 35 -7.03 3.81 -15.36
CA ALA A 35 -6.26 4.90 -14.74
C ALA A 35 -6.64 5.11 -13.28
N VAL A 36 -7.89 4.82 -12.90
CA VAL A 36 -8.35 4.96 -11.52
C VAL A 36 -7.65 3.92 -10.65
N GLU A 37 -7.55 2.70 -11.11
CA GLU A 37 -6.82 1.64 -10.41
C GLU A 37 -5.36 2.01 -10.23
N GLN A 38 -4.73 2.59 -11.25
CA GLN A 38 -3.34 3.04 -11.17
C GLN A 38 -3.16 4.12 -10.11
N GLU A 39 -4.09 5.06 -10.01
CA GLU A 39 -4.07 6.10 -8.98
C GLU A 39 -4.18 5.49 -7.58
N TYR A 40 -5.05 4.51 -7.40
CA TYR A 40 -5.17 3.80 -6.12
C TYR A 40 -3.87 3.09 -5.75
N LEU A 41 -3.22 2.47 -6.72
CA LEU A 41 -1.94 1.79 -6.48
C LEU A 41 -0.87 2.79 -6.04
N HIS A 42 -0.80 3.96 -6.65
CA HIS A 42 0.15 5.00 -6.24
C HIS A 42 -0.15 5.50 -4.83
N HIS A 43 -1.43 5.66 -4.50
CA HIS A 43 -1.84 6.07 -3.17
C HIS A 43 -1.46 5.02 -2.12
N MET A 44 -1.73 3.75 -2.41
CA MET A 44 -1.36 2.64 -1.52
C MET A 44 0.14 2.56 -1.33
N LYS A 45 0.90 2.71 -2.41
CA LYS A 45 2.36 2.71 -2.33
C LYS A 45 2.87 3.77 -1.36
N GLY A 46 2.35 4.99 -1.46
CA GLY A 46 2.75 6.08 -0.57
C GLY A 46 2.38 5.81 0.88
N SER A 47 1.18 5.29 1.13
CA SER A 47 0.72 4.98 2.48
C SER A 47 1.53 3.87 3.12
N LEU A 48 1.81 2.80 2.37
CA LEU A 48 2.60 1.67 2.87
C LEU A 48 4.04 2.08 3.14
N TYR A 49 4.62 2.89 2.25
CA TYR A 49 5.98 3.40 2.43
C TYR A 49 6.10 4.24 3.71
N ARG A 50 5.10 5.08 3.96
CA ARG A 50 5.06 5.89 5.18
C ARG A 50 5.05 5.02 6.42
N MET A 51 4.26 3.95 6.43
CA MET A 51 4.19 3.02 7.55
C MET A 51 5.54 2.35 7.80
N ILE A 52 6.24 1.96 6.75
CA ILE A 52 7.57 1.36 6.85
C ILE A 52 8.56 2.35 7.46
N LEU A 53 8.54 3.60 7.01
CA LEU A 53 9.41 4.64 7.53
C LEU A 53 9.11 4.94 9.01
N GLU A 54 7.84 5.01 9.38
CA GLU A 54 7.44 5.24 10.77
C GLU A 54 7.95 4.12 11.67
N HIS A 55 7.83 2.87 11.21
CA HIS A 55 8.33 1.73 11.96
C HIS A 55 9.84 1.82 12.18
N LYS A 56 10.60 2.11 11.11
CA LYS A 56 12.06 2.27 11.21
C LYS A 56 12.44 3.39 12.17
N PHE A 57 11.73 4.50 12.09
CA PHE A 57 11.98 5.64 12.96
C PHE A 57 11.76 5.29 14.42
N ASN A 58 10.72 4.52 14.71
CA ASN A 58 10.38 4.13 16.08
C ASN A 58 11.34 3.07 16.66
N GLU A 59 12.10 2.39 15.81
CA GLU A 59 13.14 1.45 16.26
C GLU A 59 14.41 2.17 16.74
N LEU A 60 14.57 3.43 16.39
CA LEU A 60 15.74 4.20 16.80
C LEU A 60 15.59 4.66 18.24
#